data_471e9df1f5dae30907be7bd717e3fd23
#
_entry.id   471e9df1f5dae30907be7bd717e3fd23
#
_cell.length_a   1.000
_cell.length_b   1.000
_cell.length_c   1.000
_cell.angle_alpha   90.00
_cell.angle_beta   90.00
_cell.angle_gamma   90.00
#
_symmetry.space_group_name_H-M   'P 1'
#
loop_
_entity.id
_entity.type
_entity.pdbx_description
1 polymer ?
#
loop_
_entity_poly.entity_id
_entity_poly.type
_entity_poly.pdbx_seq_one_letter_code
_entity_poly.pdbx_strand_id
1 'polypeptide(L)'
;MPQATFCSRDRRLRLPGILLLCFSLQIFPVAASQVFYTTSNDATDNQLIRFRSGADGAMAEAGRFATGGLGTGRNLPAANSIAVSQDRKWLLVVNAGSDQISAFRLGAQGPRLTAVRDSGGKQPLSIALSGRRVYVLNSGSGDIASFQLTAAGRLEPLADGTVRPLSSTEARATSLGVTADGRHLVVAERGVDRLTTYAIGPTGAVSPGAQTIETVAKSPYALSFLGKTIYSVFAGQGPEQSAVGAYRFDRQGGLVSLGTPLFSGQTAACWSALSTRRRLLYTVNAGSHTLTGLRLRGQGRPSMLNPDGISADTGPDNHPRDMTFSRDGKTLAVILSGEHAMGLYRVGIGGHLKLQQTVTGLPDAAAGLVSK
;
A
#
# COMPACT_ATOMS: atom_id res chain seq x y z
N MET A 1 60.03 -85.09 18.86
CA MET A 1 59.66 -83.72 19.16
C MET A 1 58.45 -83.39 18.33
N PRO A 2 57.24 -83.35 18.85
CA PRO A 2 56.19 -82.56 18.25
C PRO A 2 55.57 -81.62 19.28
N GLN A 3 55.26 -80.43 18.81
CA GLN A 3 54.58 -79.34 19.51
C GLN A 3 53.07 -79.61 19.50
N ALA A 4 52.45 -79.37 20.66
CA ALA A 4 50.99 -79.40 20.82
C ALA A 4 50.34 -78.06 20.39
N THR A 5 49.30 -78.09 19.60
CA THR A 5 48.50 -76.97 19.19
C THR A 5 47.27 -76.93 20.07
N PHE A 6 47.11 -75.84 20.85
CA PHE A 6 45.86 -75.55 21.59
C PHE A 6 44.85 -74.83 20.68
N CYS A 7 43.62 -75.35 20.61
CA CYS A 7 42.49 -74.77 19.93
C CYS A 7 41.62 -74.10 20.97
N SER A 8 41.56 -72.76 20.97
CA SER A 8 40.62 -71.99 21.78
C SER A 8 39.33 -71.65 20.97
N ARG A 9 38.17 -72.08 21.48
CA ARG A 9 36.88 -71.76 20.97
C ARG A 9 36.43 -70.40 21.55
N ASP A 10 36.44 -69.39 20.72
CA ASP A 10 35.78 -68.10 21.01
C ASP A 10 34.26 -68.19 20.77
N ARG A 11 33.51 -68.09 21.84
CA ARG A 11 32.04 -67.91 21.79
C ARG A 11 31.74 -66.40 21.67
N ARG A 12 31.45 -65.91 20.49
CA ARG A 12 30.90 -64.54 20.29
C ARG A 12 29.42 -64.53 20.61
N LEU A 13 29.06 -63.83 21.72
CA LEU A 13 27.68 -63.42 22.00
C LEU A 13 27.22 -62.45 20.93
N ARG A 14 26.16 -62.78 20.21
CA ARG A 14 25.42 -61.84 19.34
C ARG A 14 24.40 -61.08 20.20
N LEU A 15 24.61 -59.78 20.42
CA LEU A 15 23.63 -58.85 20.94
C LEU A 15 22.63 -58.50 19.82
N PRO A 16 21.30 -58.45 20.12
CA PRO A 16 20.33 -58.01 19.12
C PRO A 16 20.48 -56.50 18.88
N GLY A 17 20.63 -56.11 17.60
CA GLY A 17 20.72 -54.72 17.19
C GLY A 17 19.39 -53.98 17.45
N ILE A 18 19.43 -53.00 18.34
CA ILE A 18 18.34 -52.06 18.53
C ILE A 18 18.41 -51.08 17.37
N LEU A 19 17.43 -51.19 16.44
CA LEU A 19 17.22 -50.24 15.35
C LEU A 19 16.65 -48.94 15.96
N LEU A 20 17.50 -47.94 16.23
CA LEU A 20 17.02 -46.58 16.56
C LEU A 20 16.41 -45.97 15.30
N LEU A 21 15.08 -45.94 15.21
CA LEU A 21 14.38 -45.09 14.24
C LEU A 21 14.55 -43.63 14.68
N CYS A 22 15.50 -42.92 14.08
CA CYS A 22 15.58 -41.47 14.19
C CYS A 22 14.40 -40.85 13.40
N PHE A 23 13.30 -40.52 14.06
CA PHE A 23 12.31 -39.63 13.54
C PHE A 23 12.93 -38.22 13.44
N SER A 24 13.38 -37.83 12.27
CA SER A 24 13.74 -36.44 11.98
C SER A 24 12.45 -35.64 11.99
N LEU A 25 12.22 -34.89 13.06
CA LEU A 25 11.19 -33.86 13.11
C LEU A 25 11.56 -32.80 12.04
N GLN A 26 10.93 -32.87 10.88
CA GLN A 26 11.07 -31.81 9.90
C GLN A 26 10.30 -30.58 10.42
N ILE A 27 11.02 -29.67 11.05
CA ILE A 27 10.50 -28.33 11.41
C ILE A 27 10.35 -27.57 10.10
N PHE A 28 9.16 -27.64 9.51
CA PHE A 28 8.82 -26.73 8.42
C PHE A 28 8.78 -25.32 9.00
N PRO A 29 9.50 -24.35 8.39
CA PRO A 29 9.41 -22.97 8.83
C PRO A 29 7.95 -22.52 8.70
N VAL A 30 7.30 -22.22 9.81
CA VAL A 30 5.98 -21.59 9.80
C VAL A 30 6.12 -20.28 9.05
N ALA A 31 5.50 -20.19 7.89
CA ALA A 31 5.49 -18.96 7.11
C ALA A 31 4.96 -17.83 7.98
N ALA A 32 5.67 -16.71 8.02
CA ALA A 32 5.21 -15.56 8.80
C ALA A 32 3.80 -15.17 8.34
N SER A 33 2.86 -15.09 9.29
CA SER A 33 1.47 -14.76 9.01
C SER A 33 1.39 -13.40 8.29
N GLN A 34 0.75 -13.39 7.12
CA GLN A 34 0.48 -12.16 6.38
C GLN A 34 -0.75 -11.48 6.99
N VAL A 35 -0.72 -10.15 7.09
CA VAL A 35 -1.84 -9.37 7.62
C VAL A 35 -2.10 -8.20 6.68
N PHE A 36 -3.36 -8.06 6.26
CA PHE A 36 -3.84 -6.91 5.48
C PHE A 36 -4.97 -6.21 6.22
N TYR A 37 -5.12 -4.93 5.93
CA TYR A 37 -6.19 -4.08 6.45
C TYR A 37 -6.82 -3.28 5.32
N THR A 38 -8.14 -3.19 5.34
CA THR A 38 -8.94 -2.27 4.53
C THR A 38 -10.01 -1.62 5.40
N THR A 39 -10.76 -0.67 4.87
CA THR A 39 -11.92 -0.10 5.56
C THR A 39 -13.22 -0.47 4.87
N SER A 40 -14.31 -0.54 5.61
CA SER A 40 -15.66 -0.72 5.04
C SER A 40 -16.11 0.51 4.26
N ASN A 41 -15.61 1.70 4.65
CA ASN A 41 -16.07 3.00 4.18
C ASN A 41 -17.60 3.14 4.25
N ASP A 42 -18.23 2.46 5.21
CA ASP A 42 -19.68 2.49 5.43
C ASP A 42 -20.12 3.86 5.95
N ALA A 43 -21.27 4.35 5.48
CA ALA A 43 -21.78 5.67 5.81
C ALA A 43 -22.37 5.77 7.23
N THR A 44 -22.64 4.67 7.88
CA THR A 44 -23.23 4.60 9.23
C THR A 44 -22.25 4.12 10.28
N ASP A 45 -21.26 3.28 9.91
CA ASP A 45 -20.24 2.74 10.81
C ASP A 45 -18.99 2.33 10.00
N ASN A 46 -18.06 3.25 9.83
CA ASN A 46 -16.81 2.92 9.14
C ASN A 46 -15.97 1.98 10.01
N GLN A 47 -15.62 0.82 9.48
CA GLN A 47 -14.88 -0.23 10.18
C GLN A 47 -13.54 -0.50 9.51
N LEU A 48 -12.50 -0.67 10.32
CA LEU A 48 -11.23 -1.26 9.90
C LEU A 48 -11.38 -2.78 9.89
N ILE A 49 -11.19 -3.41 8.72
CA ILE A 49 -11.31 -4.86 8.51
C ILE A 49 -9.91 -5.45 8.44
N ARG A 50 -9.64 -6.44 9.28
CA ARG A 50 -8.36 -7.17 9.31
C ARG A 50 -8.51 -8.51 8.62
N PHE A 51 -7.58 -8.82 7.72
CA PHE A 51 -7.38 -10.14 7.14
C PHE A 51 -6.06 -10.74 7.63
N ARG A 52 -6.03 -12.05 7.84
CA ARG A 52 -4.84 -12.75 8.31
C ARG A 52 -4.74 -14.13 7.67
N SER A 53 -3.52 -14.53 7.28
CA SER A 53 -3.28 -15.90 6.83
C SER A 53 -3.23 -16.86 8.02
N GLY A 54 -3.91 -18.01 7.87
CA GLY A 54 -3.82 -19.15 8.76
C GLY A 54 -2.47 -19.88 8.66
N ALA A 55 -2.34 -20.97 9.40
CA ALA A 55 -1.16 -21.83 9.36
C ALA A 55 -1.01 -22.55 8.00
N ASP A 56 -2.12 -22.81 7.33
CA ASP A 56 -2.22 -23.39 5.98
C ASP A 56 -1.92 -22.37 4.87
N GLY A 57 -1.72 -21.10 5.23
CA GLY A 57 -1.50 -20.00 4.28
C GLY A 57 -2.79 -19.39 3.72
N ALA A 58 -3.96 -19.96 3.99
CA ALA A 58 -5.24 -19.40 3.55
C ALA A 58 -5.52 -18.08 4.26
N MET A 59 -5.93 -17.05 3.48
CA MET A 59 -6.29 -15.74 4.00
C MET A 59 -7.77 -15.71 4.35
N ALA A 60 -8.11 -15.17 5.51
CA ALA A 60 -9.49 -14.98 5.95
C ALA A 60 -9.65 -13.68 6.72
N GLU A 61 -10.89 -13.19 6.82
CA GLU A 61 -11.22 -12.09 7.73
C GLU A 61 -10.93 -12.52 9.18
N ALA A 62 -10.24 -11.65 9.91
CA ALA A 62 -9.77 -11.91 11.27
C ALA A 62 -10.23 -10.83 12.26
N GLY A 63 -11.27 -10.10 11.91
CA GLY A 63 -11.97 -9.15 12.78
C GLY A 63 -12.22 -7.80 12.15
N ARG A 64 -13.22 -7.12 12.69
CA ARG A 64 -13.63 -5.75 12.36
C ARG A 64 -13.50 -4.87 13.60
N PHE A 65 -13.11 -3.63 13.41
CA PHE A 65 -12.82 -2.69 14.48
C PHE A 65 -13.43 -1.35 14.09
N ALA A 66 -14.34 -0.82 14.91
CA ALA A 66 -14.94 0.48 14.67
C ALA A 66 -13.86 1.57 14.56
N THR A 67 -13.97 2.43 13.55
CA THR A 67 -13.06 3.57 13.41
C THR A 67 -13.48 4.75 14.29
N GLY A 68 -14.73 4.75 14.75
CA GLY A 68 -15.35 5.83 15.50
C GLY A 68 -15.78 7.03 14.66
N GLY A 69 -15.74 6.89 13.34
CA GLY A 69 -16.24 7.86 12.38
C GLY A 69 -17.02 7.18 11.25
N LEU A 70 -17.43 7.96 10.24
CA LEU A 70 -18.27 7.52 9.14
C LEU A 70 -17.50 7.53 7.82
N GLY A 71 -17.75 6.52 7.00
CA GLY A 71 -17.36 6.50 5.61
C GLY A 71 -18.36 7.24 4.72
N THR A 72 -18.18 7.13 3.40
CA THR A 72 -19.08 7.77 2.44
C THR A 72 -20.18 6.83 1.93
N GLY A 73 -20.11 5.54 2.21
CA GLY A 73 -21.02 4.50 1.70
C GLY A 73 -20.90 4.24 0.20
N ARG A 74 -19.87 4.77 -0.45
CA ARG A 74 -19.66 4.67 -1.91
C ARG A 74 -18.16 4.69 -2.23
N ASN A 75 -17.84 4.43 -3.50
CA ASN A 75 -16.46 4.48 -3.94
C ASN A 75 -15.74 5.76 -3.51
N LEU A 76 -14.59 5.61 -2.85
CA LEU A 76 -13.73 6.71 -2.44
C LEU A 76 -12.66 6.94 -3.52
N PRO A 77 -12.69 8.08 -4.25
CA PRO A 77 -11.75 8.36 -5.32
C PRO A 77 -10.39 8.81 -4.75
N ALA A 78 -9.73 7.95 -4.01
CA ALA A 78 -8.54 8.27 -3.24
C ALA A 78 -7.51 7.14 -3.27
N ALA A 79 -6.24 7.48 -3.28
CA ALA A 79 -5.17 6.58 -2.91
C ALA A 79 -4.63 6.95 -1.52
N ASN A 80 -4.22 5.94 -0.74
CA ASN A 80 -3.73 6.10 0.63
C ASN A 80 -4.78 6.61 1.63
N SER A 81 -6.04 6.19 1.51
CA SER A 81 -7.09 6.47 2.51
C SER A 81 -6.84 5.75 3.85
N ILE A 82 -5.93 4.81 3.85
CA ILE A 82 -5.39 4.10 5.01
C ILE A 82 -3.86 4.11 4.92
N ALA A 83 -3.17 4.31 6.04
CA ALA A 83 -1.72 4.36 6.09
C ALA A 83 -1.16 3.65 7.33
N VAL A 84 -0.05 2.94 7.15
CA VAL A 84 0.69 2.28 8.24
C VAL A 84 2.01 3.01 8.46
N SER A 85 2.36 3.29 9.71
CA SER A 85 3.64 3.90 10.06
C SER A 85 4.83 3.00 9.68
N GLN A 86 5.98 3.60 9.42
CA GLN A 86 7.19 2.88 9.03
C GLN A 86 7.61 1.85 10.08
N ASP A 87 7.43 2.14 11.38
CA ASP A 87 7.70 1.21 12.48
C ASP A 87 6.61 0.15 12.67
N ARG A 88 5.55 0.20 11.84
CA ARG A 88 4.40 -0.72 11.83
C ARG A 88 3.66 -0.84 13.16
N LYS A 89 3.76 0.19 13.98
CA LYS A 89 3.06 0.24 15.27
C LYS A 89 1.74 1.00 15.20
N TRP A 90 1.53 1.78 14.15
CA TRP A 90 0.38 2.65 13.97
C TRP A 90 -0.27 2.45 12.62
N LEU A 91 -1.58 2.58 12.61
CA LEU A 91 -2.41 2.58 11.41
C LEU A 91 -3.38 3.76 11.53
N LEU A 92 -3.49 4.54 10.47
CA LEU A 92 -4.40 5.66 10.37
C LEU A 92 -5.40 5.43 9.26
N VAL A 93 -6.62 5.93 9.45
CA VAL A 93 -7.75 5.78 8.53
C VAL A 93 -8.43 7.11 8.35
N VAL A 94 -8.89 7.42 7.14
CA VAL A 94 -9.82 8.51 6.90
C VAL A 94 -11.26 8.07 7.17
N ASN A 95 -12.05 8.95 7.76
CA ASN A 95 -13.51 8.84 7.89
C ASN A 95 -14.12 9.98 7.07
N ALA A 96 -14.19 9.75 5.75
CA ALA A 96 -14.50 10.82 4.79
C ALA A 96 -15.96 11.32 4.90
N GLY A 97 -16.88 10.52 5.46
CA GLY A 97 -18.26 10.90 5.69
C GLY A 97 -18.48 11.76 6.92
N SER A 98 -17.57 11.72 7.91
CA SER A 98 -17.64 12.52 9.14
C SER A 98 -16.52 13.54 9.27
N ASP A 99 -15.74 13.79 8.20
CA ASP A 99 -14.63 14.76 8.18
C ASP A 99 -13.54 14.47 9.23
N GLN A 100 -13.29 13.20 9.56
CA GLN A 100 -12.41 12.79 10.66
C GLN A 100 -11.30 11.86 10.17
N ILE A 101 -10.29 11.71 11.02
CA ILE A 101 -9.25 10.68 10.90
C ILE A 101 -9.16 9.88 12.21
N SER A 102 -8.82 8.60 12.09
CA SER A 102 -8.68 7.70 13.24
C SER A 102 -7.28 7.12 13.32
N ALA A 103 -6.76 6.97 14.54
CA ALA A 103 -5.47 6.33 14.79
C ALA A 103 -5.66 5.04 15.60
N PHE A 104 -4.99 3.99 15.14
CA PHE A 104 -4.97 2.69 15.81
C PHE A 104 -3.54 2.30 16.21
N ARG A 105 -3.39 1.79 17.42
CA ARG A 105 -2.20 1.07 17.85
C ARG A 105 -2.27 -0.37 17.36
N LEU A 106 -1.29 -0.82 16.59
CA LEU A 106 -1.21 -2.20 16.12
C LEU A 106 -0.49 -3.08 17.14
N GLY A 107 -1.20 -4.05 17.70
CA GLY A 107 -0.69 -5.02 18.68
C GLY A 107 -0.80 -6.47 18.19
N ALA A 108 -0.39 -7.41 19.04
CA ALA A 108 -0.49 -8.85 18.78
C ALA A 108 -1.96 -9.32 18.73
N GLN A 109 -2.81 -8.77 19.57
CA GLN A 109 -4.24 -9.09 19.63
C GLN A 109 -5.07 -8.37 18.56
N GLY A 110 -4.49 -7.41 17.84
CA GLY A 110 -5.15 -6.62 16.81
C GLY A 110 -4.97 -5.12 16.97
N PRO A 111 -5.64 -4.35 16.10
CA PRO A 111 -5.67 -2.89 16.20
C PRO A 111 -6.52 -2.44 17.39
N ARG A 112 -6.06 -1.43 18.09
CA ARG A 112 -6.79 -0.74 19.17
C ARG A 112 -6.92 0.73 18.82
N LEU A 113 -8.14 1.23 18.70
CA LEU A 113 -8.44 2.64 18.47
C LEU A 113 -7.86 3.49 19.62
N THR A 114 -7.14 4.54 19.30
CA THR A 114 -6.49 5.44 20.28
C THR A 114 -6.93 6.88 20.14
N ALA A 115 -7.35 7.29 18.96
CA ALA A 115 -7.86 8.62 18.71
C ALA A 115 -8.83 8.64 17.54
N VAL A 116 -9.83 9.49 17.63
CA VAL A 116 -10.65 10.01 16.52
C VAL A 116 -10.52 11.51 16.58
N ARG A 117 -10.24 12.16 15.47
CA ARG A 117 -9.98 13.60 15.41
C ARG A 117 -10.53 14.19 14.12
N ASP A 118 -11.05 15.41 14.18
CA ASP A 118 -11.40 16.18 13.00
C ASP A 118 -10.18 16.33 12.10
N SER A 119 -10.36 16.12 10.81
CA SER A 119 -9.28 16.12 9.81
C SER A 119 -8.68 17.50 9.54
N GLY A 120 -9.28 18.55 10.09
CA GLY A 120 -8.90 19.94 9.86
C GLY A 120 -9.51 20.56 8.60
N GLY A 121 -10.34 19.82 7.87
CA GLY A 121 -11.05 20.24 6.66
C GLY A 121 -12.23 19.35 6.38
N LYS A 122 -12.62 19.24 5.10
CA LYS A 122 -13.77 18.46 4.65
C LYS A 122 -13.36 17.31 3.75
N GLN A 123 -14.02 16.17 3.93
CA GLN A 123 -13.87 14.96 3.12
C GLN A 123 -12.39 14.54 2.99
N PRO A 124 -11.73 14.12 4.09
CA PRO A 124 -10.37 13.61 4.02
C PRO A 124 -10.32 12.38 3.12
N LEU A 125 -9.37 12.36 2.18
CA LEU A 125 -9.23 11.26 1.22
C LEU A 125 -7.92 10.51 1.36
N SER A 126 -6.83 11.18 1.75
CA SER A 126 -5.50 10.59 1.72
C SER A 126 -4.68 10.97 2.95
N ILE A 127 -3.91 10.03 3.48
CA ILE A 127 -3.02 10.23 4.62
C ILE A 127 -1.60 9.84 4.25
N ALA A 128 -0.62 10.69 4.58
CA ALA A 128 0.79 10.36 4.55
C ALA A 128 1.44 10.51 5.93
N LEU A 129 2.39 9.62 6.22
CA LEU A 129 3.19 9.64 7.43
C LEU A 129 4.67 9.87 7.13
N SER A 130 5.31 10.74 7.92
CA SER A 130 6.75 10.88 7.98
C SER A 130 7.20 10.82 9.45
N GLY A 131 7.68 9.65 9.87
CA GLY A 131 7.88 9.36 11.28
C GLY A 131 6.56 9.39 12.03
N ARG A 132 6.38 10.38 12.90
CA ARG A 132 5.12 10.62 13.65
C ARG A 132 4.35 11.84 13.15
N ARG A 133 4.78 12.46 12.09
CA ARG A 133 4.06 13.55 11.44
C ARG A 133 3.03 12.96 10.48
N VAL A 134 1.83 13.47 10.55
CA VAL A 134 0.67 13.02 9.77
C VAL A 134 0.19 14.18 8.93
N TYR A 135 0.04 13.93 7.65
CA TYR A 135 -0.49 14.90 6.69
C TYR A 135 -1.76 14.33 6.09
N VAL A 136 -2.81 15.13 6.08
CA VAL A 136 -4.14 14.74 5.63
C VAL A 136 -4.56 15.62 4.48
N LEU A 137 -4.94 15.00 3.36
CA LEU A 137 -5.55 15.68 2.23
C LEU A 137 -7.06 15.73 2.43
N ASN A 138 -7.61 16.91 2.59
CA ASN A 138 -9.05 17.18 2.66
C ASN A 138 -9.52 17.65 1.28
N SER A 139 -10.01 16.73 0.46
CA SER A 139 -10.38 17.04 -0.94
C SER A 139 -11.66 17.86 -1.04
N GLY A 140 -12.56 17.73 -0.07
CA GLY A 140 -13.81 18.50 -0.05
C GLY A 140 -13.60 19.99 0.23
N SER A 141 -12.66 20.35 1.09
CA SER A 141 -12.27 21.75 1.34
C SER A 141 -11.09 22.22 0.50
N GLY A 142 -10.40 21.31 -0.22
CA GLY A 142 -9.28 21.67 -1.08
C GLY A 142 -8.04 22.09 -0.30
N ASP A 143 -7.66 21.35 0.74
CA ASP A 143 -6.56 21.71 1.63
C ASP A 143 -5.80 20.51 2.22
N ILE A 144 -4.70 20.82 2.91
CA ILE A 144 -3.85 19.86 3.63
C ILE A 144 -3.79 20.28 5.09
N ALA A 145 -4.12 19.39 6.02
CA ALA A 145 -3.92 19.57 7.43
C ALA A 145 -2.75 18.72 7.98
N SER A 146 -2.10 19.18 9.02
CA SER A 146 -0.91 18.54 9.59
C SER A 146 -1.07 18.26 11.08
N PHE A 147 -0.67 17.05 11.50
CA PHE A 147 -0.78 16.59 12.89
C PHE A 147 0.49 15.91 13.36
N GLN A 148 0.68 15.90 14.68
CA GLN A 148 1.64 15.07 15.38
C GLN A 148 0.93 13.86 16.01
N LEU A 149 1.34 12.66 15.64
CA LEU A 149 0.93 11.43 16.33
C LEU A 149 1.80 11.25 17.58
N THR A 150 1.23 11.39 18.77
CA THR A 150 1.95 11.27 20.04
C THR A 150 2.30 9.80 20.36
N ALA A 151 3.17 9.60 21.36
CA ALA A 151 3.49 8.25 21.85
C ALA A 151 2.27 7.53 22.46
N ALA A 152 1.32 8.29 23.00
CA ALA A 152 0.05 7.80 23.53
C ALA A 152 -0.99 7.49 22.43
N GLY A 153 -0.72 7.87 21.18
CA GLY A 153 -1.60 7.66 20.04
C GLY A 153 -2.65 8.75 19.85
N ARG A 154 -2.46 9.93 20.43
CA ARG A 154 -3.29 11.09 20.14
C ARG A 154 -2.82 11.76 18.87
N LEU A 155 -3.74 12.39 18.15
CA LEU A 155 -3.50 13.24 16.99
C LEU A 155 -3.63 14.69 17.41
N GLU A 156 -2.52 15.39 17.49
CA GLU A 156 -2.46 16.79 17.91
C GLU A 156 -2.11 17.65 16.69
N PRO A 157 -2.87 18.71 16.36
CA PRO A 157 -2.51 19.62 15.28
C PRO A 157 -1.09 20.15 15.51
N LEU A 158 -0.30 20.27 14.45
CA LEU A 158 0.99 20.96 14.58
C LEU A 158 0.75 22.44 14.93
N ALA A 159 1.65 23.03 15.76
CA ALA A 159 1.47 24.39 16.29
C ALA A 159 1.35 25.45 15.18
N ASP A 160 2.06 25.23 14.05
CA ASP A 160 1.91 26.00 12.83
C ASP A 160 0.93 25.32 11.86
N GLY A 161 0.08 24.44 12.40
CA GLY A 161 -0.82 23.51 11.72
C GLY A 161 -1.94 24.17 10.95
N THR A 162 -1.56 25.23 10.32
CA THR A 162 -2.39 25.90 9.35
C THR A 162 -2.69 24.95 8.23
N VAL A 163 -3.95 24.79 7.99
CA VAL A 163 -4.49 24.21 6.79
C VAL A 163 -3.87 24.93 5.58
N ARG A 164 -3.29 24.20 4.66
CA ARG A 164 -2.67 24.74 3.45
C ARG A 164 -3.57 24.50 2.27
N PRO A 165 -4.00 25.55 1.54
CA PRO A 165 -4.81 25.37 0.35
C PRO A 165 -4.03 24.63 -0.73
N LEU A 166 -4.76 23.88 -1.55
CA LEU A 166 -4.27 23.30 -2.79
C LEU A 166 -4.02 24.37 -3.85
N SER A 167 -3.47 23.99 -5.00
CA SER A 167 -3.11 24.95 -6.07
C SER A 167 -4.36 25.58 -6.72
N SER A 168 -5.52 24.94 -6.58
CA SER A 168 -6.78 25.38 -7.19
C SER A 168 -7.99 24.84 -6.40
N THR A 169 -9.08 25.56 -6.41
CA THR A 169 -10.40 25.09 -5.92
C THR A 169 -10.92 23.89 -6.72
N GLU A 170 -10.47 23.73 -7.97
CA GLU A 170 -10.83 22.63 -8.87
C GLU A 170 -9.80 21.48 -8.84
N ALA A 171 -8.89 21.47 -7.87
CA ALA A 171 -7.81 20.50 -7.77
C ALA A 171 -8.28 19.04 -7.77
N ARG A 172 -9.43 18.74 -7.12
CA ARG A 172 -9.97 17.37 -6.99
C ARG A 172 -8.88 16.36 -6.70
N ALA A 173 -8.02 16.69 -5.74
CA ALA A 173 -6.84 15.92 -5.41
C ALA A 173 -7.20 14.54 -4.88
N THR A 174 -6.43 13.53 -5.27
CA THR A 174 -6.72 12.11 -4.99
C THR A 174 -5.71 11.45 -4.08
N SER A 175 -4.50 11.97 -4.00
CA SER A 175 -3.47 11.44 -3.11
C SER A 175 -2.44 12.49 -2.73
N LEU A 176 -1.83 12.26 -1.57
CA LEU A 176 -0.63 12.96 -1.15
C LEU A 176 0.42 11.97 -0.65
N GLY A 177 1.68 12.38 -0.70
CA GLY A 177 2.78 11.61 -0.17
C GLY A 177 3.95 12.48 0.26
N VAL A 178 4.78 11.94 1.17
CA VAL A 178 6.00 12.61 1.66
C VAL A 178 7.21 11.98 1.02
N THR A 179 8.16 12.80 0.59
CA THR A 179 9.46 12.33 0.10
C THR A 179 10.23 11.57 1.19
N ALA A 180 11.12 10.67 0.78
CA ALA A 180 11.85 9.80 1.71
C ALA A 180 12.74 10.57 2.72
N ASP A 181 13.17 11.78 2.37
CA ASP A 181 13.92 12.68 3.25
C ASP A 181 13.03 13.52 4.19
N GLY A 182 11.71 13.41 4.05
CA GLY A 182 10.73 14.12 4.85
C GLY A 182 10.63 15.62 4.58
N ARG A 183 11.20 16.12 3.48
CA ARG A 183 11.32 17.55 3.19
C ARG A 183 10.22 18.13 2.32
N HIS A 184 9.51 17.28 1.57
CA HIS A 184 8.45 17.73 0.67
C HIS A 184 7.21 16.85 0.76
N LEU A 185 6.06 17.48 0.67
CA LEU A 185 4.80 16.87 0.28
C LEU A 185 4.63 16.97 -1.23
N VAL A 186 4.07 15.93 -1.83
CA VAL A 186 3.63 15.92 -3.23
C VAL A 186 2.17 15.54 -3.27
N VAL A 187 1.37 16.29 -4.01
CA VAL A 187 -0.07 16.09 -4.17
C VAL A 187 -0.39 15.84 -5.63
N ALA A 188 -1.22 14.84 -5.90
CA ALA A 188 -1.78 14.59 -7.22
C ALA A 188 -3.12 15.33 -7.36
N GLU A 189 -3.14 16.41 -8.13
CA GLU A 189 -4.30 17.26 -8.36
C GLU A 189 -4.95 16.90 -9.70
N ARG A 190 -5.81 15.90 -9.64
CA ARG A 190 -6.44 15.28 -10.81
C ARG A 190 -7.30 16.24 -11.62
N GLY A 191 -7.99 17.19 -10.96
CA GLY A 191 -8.93 18.09 -11.62
C GLY A 191 -8.27 19.14 -12.49
N VAL A 192 -6.97 19.41 -12.27
CA VAL A 192 -6.19 20.45 -12.97
C VAL A 192 -4.92 19.91 -13.62
N ASP A 193 -4.78 18.56 -13.70
CA ASP A 193 -3.66 17.87 -14.36
C ASP A 193 -2.28 18.30 -13.82
N ARG A 194 -2.13 18.42 -12.48
CA ARG A 194 -0.91 18.92 -11.85
C ARG A 194 -0.38 17.99 -10.77
N LEU A 195 0.93 18.03 -10.57
CA LEU A 195 1.55 17.63 -9.32
C LEU A 195 1.96 18.91 -8.58
N THR A 196 1.51 19.05 -7.36
CA THR A 196 1.78 20.19 -6.49
C THR A 196 2.68 19.78 -5.36
N THR A 197 3.70 20.60 -5.05
CA THR A 197 4.67 20.30 -4.00
C THR A 197 4.71 21.42 -2.97
N TYR A 198 4.92 21.03 -1.72
CA TYR A 198 5.05 21.92 -0.56
C TYR A 198 6.30 21.54 0.21
N ALA A 199 7.11 22.50 0.61
CA ALA A 199 8.21 22.24 1.51
C ALA A 199 7.69 21.93 2.93
N ILE A 200 8.39 21.02 3.61
CA ILE A 200 8.13 20.67 5.02
C ILE A 200 9.27 21.23 5.85
N GLY A 201 8.94 22.12 6.78
CA GLY A 201 9.90 22.70 7.71
C GLY A 201 10.40 21.71 8.77
N PRO A 202 11.40 22.10 9.58
CA PRO A 202 11.99 21.24 10.60
C PRO A 202 10.97 20.78 11.66
N THR A 203 9.97 21.59 11.98
CA THR A 203 8.87 21.27 12.91
C THR A 203 7.86 20.30 12.31
N GLY A 204 7.86 20.11 10.99
CA GLY A 204 6.86 19.37 10.24
C GLY A 204 5.76 20.24 9.64
N ALA A 205 5.80 21.55 9.90
CA ALA A 205 4.85 22.47 9.28
C ALA A 205 5.03 22.52 7.77
N VAL A 206 3.91 22.50 7.05
CA VAL A 206 3.87 22.62 5.60
C VAL A 206 3.98 24.11 5.23
N SER A 207 4.89 24.48 4.32
CA SER A 207 5.08 25.87 3.90
C SER A 207 3.83 26.42 3.20
N PRO A 208 3.62 27.74 3.23
CA PRO A 208 2.49 28.37 2.54
C PRO A 208 2.67 28.42 1.02
N GLY A 209 3.92 28.35 0.53
CA GLY A 209 4.22 28.39 -0.90
C GLY A 209 4.14 27.02 -1.54
N ALA A 210 3.25 26.86 -2.52
CA ALA A 210 3.16 25.68 -3.36
C ALA A 210 3.95 25.90 -4.67
N GLN A 211 4.57 24.83 -5.17
CA GLN A 211 5.12 24.78 -6.53
C GLN A 211 4.36 23.74 -7.32
N THR A 212 4.03 24.05 -8.56
CA THR A 212 3.25 23.16 -9.42
C THR A 212 4.04 22.79 -10.67
N ILE A 213 3.81 21.56 -11.14
CA ILE A 213 4.21 21.11 -12.48
C ILE A 213 2.98 20.58 -13.21
N GLU A 214 2.73 21.09 -14.40
CA GLU A 214 1.72 20.51 -15.28
C GLU A 214 2.20 19.17 -15.81
N THR A 215 1.28 18.20 -15.85
CA THR A 215 1.60 16.84 -16.27
C THR A 215 1.21 16.60 -17.73
N VAL A 216 2.09 15.93 -18.47
CA VAL A 216 1.83 15.57 -19.89
C VAL A 216 0.68 14.58 -19.98
N ALA A 217 0.73 13.50 -19.19
CA ALA A 217 -0.39 12.58 -19.02
C ALA A 217 -1.43 13.21 -18.11
N LYS A 218 -2.71 12.89 -18.33
CA LYS A 218 -3.83 13.55 -17.68
C LYS A 218 -4.35 12.77 -16.48
N SER A 219 -5.03 13.48 -15.59
CA SER A 219 -5.66 12.92 -14.38
C SER A 219 -4.66 12.18 -13.47
N PRO A 220 -3.64 12.87 -12.90
CA PRO A 220 -2.74 12.26 -11.92
C PRO A 220 -3.53 11.73 -10.72
N TYR A 221 -3.23 10.50 -10.26
CA TYR A 221 -4.04 9.82 -9.27
C TYR A 221 -3.21 9.32 -8.08
N ALA A 222 -2.54 8.17 -8.19
CA ALA A 222 -1.73 7.63 -7.12
C ALA A 222 -0.27 8.07 -7.21
N LEU A 223 0.36 8.19 -6.05
CA LEU A 223 1.79 8.49 -5.91
C LEU A 223 2.52 7.33 -5.25
N SER A 224 3.68 6.98 -5.79
CA SER A 224 4.60 6.00 -5.21
C SER A 224 6.02 6.56 -5.15
N PHE A 225 6.77 6.24 -4.09
CA PHE A 225 8.09 6.84 -3.82
C PHE A 225 9.17 5.76 -3.74
N LEU A 226 10.22 5.87 -4.56
CA LEU A 226 11.40 5.00 -4.53
C LEU A 226 12.67 5.83 -4.43
N GLY A 227 13.24 5.94 -3.23
CA GLY A 227 14.38 6.83 -2.97
C GLY A 227 14.02 8.27 -3.31
N LYS A 228 14.72 8.87 -4.29
CA LYS A 228 14.46 10.24 -4.75
C LYS A 228 13.48 10.31 -5.93
N THR A 229 13.00 9.17 -6.43
CA THR A 229 12.09 9.14 -7.58
C THR A 229 10.64 9.03 -7.09
N ILE A 230 9.78 9.85 -7.67
CA ILE A 230 8.35 9.88 -7.45
C ILE A 230 7.70 9.36 -8.72
N TYR A 231 6.82 8.37 -8.57
CA TYR A 231 6.00 7.86 -9.66
C TYR A 231 4.58 8.35 -9.47
N SER A 232 4.03 8.98 -10.50
CA SER A 232 2.60 9.32 -10.56
C SER A 232 1.92 8.42 -11.57
N VAL A 233 0.81 7.82 -11.14
CA VAL A 233 -0.09 7.08 -12.01
C VAL A 233 -1.12 8.06 -12.57
N PHE A 234 -1.46 7.93 -13.84
CA PHE A 234 -2.39 8.78 -14.55
C PHE A 234 -3.55 7.97 -15.08
N ALA A 235 -4.76 8.37 -14.70
CA ALA A 235 -5.97 7.71 -15.16
C ALA A 235 -6.31 7.99 -16.64
N GLY A 236 -5.80 9.09 -17.18
CA GLY A 236 -6.19 9.58 -18.49
C GLY A 236 -7.58 10.24 -18.45
N GLN A 237 -8.03 10.71 -19.60
CA GLN A 237 -9.37 11.31 -19.82
C GLN A 237 -10.22 10.51 -20.81
N GLY A 238 -9.73 9.36 -21.26
CA GLY A 238 -10.38 8.48 -22.21
C GLY A 238 -9.80 7.07 -22.19
N PRO A 239 -10.30 6.19 -23.08
CA PRO A 239 -9.77 4.84 -23.23
C PRO A 239 -8.28 4.83 -23.56
N GLU A 240 -7.57 3.79 -23.07
CA GLU A 240 -6.16 3.51 -23.38
C GLU A 240 -5.15 4.62 -23.01
N GLN A 241 -5.58 5.60 -22.20
CA GLN A 241 -4.74 6.75 -21.83
C GLN A 241 -4.06 6.61 -20.46
N SER A 242 -4.15 5.43 -19.83
CA SER A 242 -3.44 5.17 -18.59
C SER A 242 -1.93 5.25 -18.77
N ALA A 243 -1.26 5.95 -17.86
CA ALA A 243 0.18 6.15 -17.93
C ALA A 243 0.85 6.15 -16.54
N VAL A 244 2.17 6.02 -16.53
CA VAL A 244 3.02 6.24 -15.35
C VAL A 244 4.14 7.20 -15.72
N GLY A 245 4.22 8.33 -15.01
CA GLY A 245 5.30 9.30 -15.09
C GLY A 245 6.27 9.15 -13.93
N ALA A 246 7.53 9.49 -14.16
CA ALA A 246 8.58 9.50 -13.15
C ALA A 246 9.12 10.94 -12.98
N TYR A 247 9.28 11.34 -11.72
CA TYR A 247 9.66 12.71 -11.34
C TYR A 247 10.74 12.68 -10.26
N ARG A 248 11.48 13.76 -10.12
CA ARG A 248 12.38 14.00 -8.98
C ARG A 248 12.53 15.49 -8.73
N PHE A 249 13.01 15.85 -7.56
CA PHE A 249 13.43 17.21 -7.29
C PHE A 249 14.80 17.48 -7.92
N ASP A 250 14.93 18.63 -8.57
CA ASP A 250 16.22 19.15 -9.06
C ASP A 250 17.04 19.77 -7.90
N ARG A 251 18.16 20.39 -8.25
CA ARG A 251 19.05 21.03 -7.25
C ARG A 251 18.47 22.33 -6.69
N GLN A 252 17.55 22.96 -7.38
CA GLN A 252 16.84 24.18 -7.00
C GLN A 252 15.60 23.89 -6.15
N GLY A 253 15.24 22.61 -5.99
CA GLY A 253 14.05 22.16 -5.23
C GLY A 253 12.76 22.17 -6.03
N GLY A 254 12.85 22.34 -7.35
CA GLY A 254 11.73 22.19 -8.29
C GLY A 254 11.47 20.72 -8.64
N LEU A 255 10.21 20.34 -8.81
CA LEU A 255 9.85 19.02 -9.30
C LEU A 255 10.01 18.98 -10.83
N VAL A 256 10.78 18.01 -11.34
CA VAL A 256 11.04 17.86 -12.78
C VAL A 256 10.68 16.44 -13.24
N SER A 257 10.15 16.32 -14.46
CA SER A 257 9.91 15.03 -15.11
C SER A 257 11.24 14.38 -15.54
N LEU A 258 11.31 13.05 -15.40
CA LEU A 258 12.44 12.24 -15.87
C LEU A 258 12.29 11.77 -17.32
N GLY A 259 11.31 12.27 -18.05
CA GLY A 259 11.04 11.98 -19.44
C GLY A 259 9.54 11.82 -19.72
N THR A 260 9.21 11.38 -20.93
CA THR A 260 7.83 11.15 -21.34
C THR A 260 7.19 10.07 -20.46
N PRO A 261 5.94 10.25 -19.99
CA PRO A 261 5.19 9.22 -19.29
C PRO A 261 5.07 7.94 -20.16
N LEU A 262 5.11 6.79 -19.49
CA LEU A 262 4.92 5.50 -20.13
C LEU A 262 3.43 5.19 -20.19
N PHE A 263 2.85 5.21 -21.38
CA PHE A 263 1.46 4.82 -21.62
C PHE A 263 1.36 3.29 -21.69
N SER A 264 0.36 2.73 -21.02
CA SER A 264 0.17 1.28 -20.89
C SER A 264 -0.82 0.68 -21.90
N GLY A 265 -1.54 1.51 -22.68
CA GLY A 265 -2.65 1.05 -23.52
C GLY A 265 -3.87 0.60 -22.71
N GLN A 266 -3.90 0.89 -21.41
CA GLN A 266 -5.00 0.52 -20.53
C GLN A 266 -5.85 1.75 -20.16
N THR A 267 -6.99 1.53 -19.49
CA THR A 267 -7.99 2.57 -19.18
C THR A 267 -8.13 2.77 -17.67
N ALA A 268 -8.15 4.04 -17.25
CA ALA A 268 -8.42 4.49 -15.89
C ALA A 268 -7.48 3.86 -14.84
N ALA A 269 -6.16 3.97 -15.03
CA ALA A 269 -5.19 3.61 -14.00
C ALA A 269 -5.29 4.56 -12.82
N CYS A 270 -5.66 4.05 -11.64
CA CYS A 270 -5.96 4.87 -10.48
C CYS A 270 -5.03 4.60 -9.29
N TRP A 271 -4.83 3.36 -8.91
CA TRP A 271 -4.03 2.98 -7.74
C TRP A 271 -2.71 2.33 -8.12
N SER A 272 -1.77 2.33 -7.20
CA SER A 272 -0.49 1.67 -7.39
C SER A 272 0.07 1.06 -6.12
N ALA A 273 0.84 -0.01 -6.28
CA ALA A 273 1.64 -0.61 -5.23
C ALA A 273 3.10 -0.75 -5.69
N LEU A 274 4.03 -0.36 -4.81
CA LEU A 274 5.46 -0.38 -5.08
C LEU A 274 6.17 -1.43 -4.22
N SER A 275 6.88 -2.35 -4.85
CA SER A 275 7.87 -3.20 -4.19
C SER A 275 9.26 -2.58 -4.32
N THR A 276 9.72 -1.90 -3.29
CA THR A 276 11.05 -1.29 -3.24
C THR A 276 12.16 -2.32 -3.41
N ARG A 277 12.00 -3.49 -2.80
CA ARG A 277 12.94 -4.62 -2.83
C ARG A 277 13.14 -5.19 -4.23
N ARG A 278 12.03 -5.38 -4.97
CA ARG A 278 12.03 -5.98 -6.31
C ARG A 278 12.11 -4.93 -7.41
N ARG A 279 11.98 -3.64 -7.06
CA ARG A 279 11.89 -2.54 -8.00
C ARG A 279 10.76 -2.76 -9.02
N LEU A 280 9.61 -3.17 -8.51
CA LEU A 280 8.40 -3.39 -9.28
C LEU A 280 7.31 -2.44 -8.82
N LEU A 281 6.62 -1.84 -9.76
CA LEU A 281 5.41 -1.05 -9.55
C LEU A 281 4.27 -1.72 -10.30
N TYR A 282 3.14 -1.89 -9.63
CA TYR A 282 1.91 -2.31 -10.29
C TYR A 282 0.89 -1.19 -10.22
N THR A 283 0.08 -1.10 -11.27
CA THR A 283 -1.08 -0.20 -11.30
C THR A 283 -2.35 -0.99 -11.51
N VAL A 284 -3.44 -0.50 -10.93
CA VAL A 284 -4.79 -0.96 -11.17
C VAL A 284 -5.39 -0.14 -12.29
N ASN A 285 -5.90 -0.79 -13.33
CA ASN A 285 -6.63 -0.18 -14.43
C ASN A 285 -8.12 -0.46 -14.24
N ALA A 286 -8.82 0.44 -13.55
CA ALA A 286 -10.21 0.22 -13.16
C ALA A 286 -11.16 0.15 -14.36
N GLY A 287 -10.85 0.83 -15.46
CA GLY A 287 -11.66 0.84 -16.67
C GLY A 287 -11.40 -0.33 -17.62
N SER A 288 -10.19 -0.89 -17.61
CA SER A 288 -9.86 -2.09 -18.41
C SER A 288 -9.96 -3.39 -17.60
N HIS A 289 -10.22 -3.31 -16.28
CA HIS A 289 -10.31 -4.47 -15.39
C HIS A 289 -9.02 -5.31 -15.35
N THR A 290 -7.86 -4.63 -15.43
CA THR A 290 -6.55 -5.28 -15.50
C THR A 290 -5.55 -4.71 -14.49
N LEU A 291 -4.44 -5.41 -14.31
CA LEU A 291 -3.27 -4.94 -13.57
C LEU A 291 -2.10 -4.78 -14.55
N THR A 292 -1.43 -3.62 -14.50
CA THR A 292 -0.19 -3.39 -15.26
C THR A 292 1.02 -3.50 -14.35
N GLY A 293 1.99 -4.31 -14.70
CA GLY A 293 3.26 -4.44 -14.00
C GLY A 293 4.38 -3.67 -14.71
N LEU A 294 5.17 -2.98 -13.92
CA LEU A 294 6.28 -2.14 -14.37
C LEU A 294 7.56 -2.49 -13.63
N ARG A 295 8.67 -2.56 -14.37
CA ARG A 295 10.02 -2.65 -13.81
C ARG A 295 10.64 -1.27 -13.74
N LEU A 296 11.19 -0.95 -12.57
CA LEU A 296 11.87 0.32 -12.31
C LEU A 296 13.37 0.14 -12.48
N ARG A 297 13.91 0.60 -13.62
CA ARG A 297 15.32 0.46 -13.97
C ARG A 297 16.14 1.68 -13.54
N GLY A 298 17.43 1.68 -13.83
CA GLY A 298 18.36 2.79 -13.55
C GLY A 298 17.79 4.14 -13.96
N GLN A 299 18.14 5.20 -13.22
CA GLN A 299 17.58 6.56 -13.35
C GLN A 299 16.07 6.69 -13.08
N GLY A 300 15.40 5.61 -12.58
CA GLY A 300 14.01 5.67 -12.15
C GLY A 300 12.98 5.52 -13.27
N ARG A 301 13.37 5.34 -14.53
CA ARG A 301 12.39 5.18 -15.62
C ARG A 301 11.67 3.85 -15.55
N PRO A 302 10.32 3.83 -15.62
CA PRO A 302 9.55 2.61 -15.68
C PRO A 302 9.64 1.95 -17.07
N SER A 303 9.55 0.62 -17.12
CA SER A 303 9.32 -0.15 -18.35
C SER A 303 8.29 -1.22 -18.08
N MET A 304 7.38 -1.49 -19.02
CA MET A 304 6.36 -2.53 -18.86
C MET A 304 7.00 -3.91 -18.73
N LEU A 305 6.37 -4.78 -17.92
CA LEU A 305 6.73 -6.18 -17.84
C LEU A 305 6.20 -6.96 -19.04
N ASN A 306 5.03 -6.58 -19.53
CA ASN A 306 4.35 -7.19 -20.68
C ASN A 306 4.08 -6.11 -21.74
N PRO A 307 4.31 -6.38 -23.04
CA PRO A 307 4.17 -5.37 -24.09
C PRO A 307 2.74 -4.82 -24.25
N ASP A 308 1.72 -5.63 -23.95
CA ASP A 308 0.30 -5.28 -23.98
C ASP A 308 -0.18 -4.50 -22.75
N GLY A 309 0.72 -4.25 -21.80
CA GLY A 309 0.40 -3.57 -20.53
C GLY A 309 -0.37 -4.43 -19.53
N ILE A 310 -0.63 -5.72 -19.81
CA ILE A 310 -1.45 -6.59 -18.96
C ILE A 310 -0.58 -7.59 -18.21
N SER A 311 -0.51 -7.49 -16.88
CA SER A 311 0.15 -8.47 -16.02
C SER A 311 -0.83 -9.44 -15.36
N ALA A 312 -2.08 -9.04 -15.23
CA ALA A 312 -3.21 -9.89 -14.85
C ALA A 312 -4.52 -9.27 -15.35
N ASP A 313 -5.41 -10.11 -15.82
CA ASP A 313 -6.80 -9.81 -16.02
C ASP A 313 -7.54 -10.12 -14.71
N THR A 314 -8.43 -9.24 -14.27
CA THR A 314 -9.21 -9.42 -13.04
C THR A 314 -10.62 -9.90 -13.29
N GLY A 315 -11.03 -10.01 -14.56
CA GLY A 315 -12.37 -10.38 -14.99
C GLY A 315 -13.23 -9.17 -15.38
N PRO A 316 -14.18 -9.35 -16.31
CA PRO A 316 -14.88 -8.26 -16.99
C PRO A 316 -15.76 -7.39 -16.06
N ASP A 317 -16.29 -7.97 -14.99
CA ASP A 317 -17.16 -7.27 -14.05
C ASP A 317 -16.41 -6.81 -12.77
N ASN A 318 -15.13 -7.14 -12.67
CA ASN A 318 -14.29 -6.74 -11.57
C ASN A 318 -13.73 -5.34 -11.83
N HIS A 319 -14.21 -4.37 -11.06
CA HIS A 319 -13.63 -3.04 -11.02
C HIS A 319 -12.49 -3.02 -9.98
N PRO A 320 -11.24 -3.42 -10.35
CA PRO A 320 -10.17 -3.47 -9.39
C PRO A 320 -9.89 -2.07 -8.85
N ARG A 321 -9.60 -1.99 -7.56
CA ARG A 321 -9.31 -0.75 -6.84
C ARG A 321 -7.99 -0.90 -6.10
N ASP A 322 -7.87 -0.32 -4.95
CA ASP A 322 -6.66 -0.24 -4.16
C ASP A 322 -5.87 -1.55 -4.08
N MET A 323 -4.55 -1.44 -3.97
CA MET A 323 -3.64 -2.57 -3.93
C MET A 323 -2.47 -2.35 -2.97
N THR A 324 -1.93 -3.43 -2.44
CA THR A 324 -0.73 -3.38 -1.60
C THR A 324 0.07 -4.67 -1.68
N PHE A 325 1.38 -4.57 -1.50
CA PHE A 325 2.23 -5.74 -1.32
C PHE A 325 2.16 -6.26 0.12
N SER A 326 2.25 -7.58 0.28
CA SER A 326 2.63 -8.18 1.56
C SER A 326 4.02 -7.69 1.98
N ARG A 327 4.31 -7.74 3.29
CA ARG A 327 5.58 -7.28 3.85
C ARG A 327 6.82 -7.94 3.20
N ASP A 328 6.73 -9.20 2.84
CA ASP A 328 7.80 -9.93 2.17
C ASP A 328 7.88 -9.67 0.66
N GLY A 329 6.92 -8.92 0.12
CA GLY A 329 6.82 -8.58 -1.30
C GLY A 329 6.49 -9.75 -2.23
N LYS A 330 6.00 -10.87 -1.68
CA LYS A 330 5.69 -12.07 -2.46
C LYS A 330 4.24 -12.14 -2.89
N THR A 331 3.35 -11.44 -2.20
CA THR A 331 1.92 -11.36 -2.49
C THR A 331 1.53 -9.93 -2.81
N LEU A 332 0.76 -9.73 -3.86
CA LEU A 332 0.05 -8.48 -4.16
C LEU A 332 -1.42 -8.71 -3.86
N ALA A 333 -1.97 -7.93 -2.94
CA ALA A 333 -3.39 -7.92 -2.61
C ALA A 333 -4.08 -6.77 -3.37
N VAL A 334 -5.25 -7.02 -3.93
CA VAL A 334 -6.03 -6.08 -4.75
C VAL A 334 -7.50 -6.16 -4.34
N ILE A 335 -8.17 -5.03 -4.15
CA ILE A 335 -9.63 -5.00 -3.96
C ILE A 335 -10.29 -5.21 -5.32
N LEU A 336 -11.15 -6.23 -5.42
CA LEU A 336 -11.97 -6.60 -6.57
C LEU A 336 -13.41 -6.24 -6.23
N SER A 337 -13.82 -5.01 -6.55
CA SER A 337 -15.10 -4.48 -6.03
C SER A 337 -16.34 -5.12 -6.66
N GLY A 338 -16.26 -5.58 -7.90
CA GLY A 338 -17.38 -6.29 -8.55
C GLY A 338 -17.70 -7.63 -7.91
N GLU A 339 -16.69 -8.32 -7.39
CA GLU A 339 -16.85 -9.58 -6.64
C GLU A 339 -16.98 -9.38 -5.12
N HIS A 340 -16.95 -8.14 -4.63
CA HIS A 340 -16.92 -7.86 -3.18
C HIS A 340 -15.80 -8.63 -2.48
N ALA A 341 -14.58 -8.61 -3.06
CA ALA A 341 -13.51 -9.51 -2.69
C ALA A 341 -12.13 -8.85 -2.67
N MET A 342 -11.18 -9.54 -2.08
CA MET A 342 -9.75 -9.26 -2.18
C MET A 342 -9.06 -10.38 -2.96
N GLY A 343 -8.51 -10.08 -4.12
CA GLY A 343 -7.66 -10.98 -4.89
C GLY A 343 -6.23 -10.98 -4.36
N LEU A 344 -5.67 -12.16 -4.12
CA LEU A 344 -4.29 -12.35 -3.68
C LEU A 344 -3.47 -12.96 -4.81
N TYR A 345 -2.54 -12.19 -5.34
CA TYR A 345 -1.69 -12.61 -6.46
C TYR A 345 -0.27 -12.91 -5.95
N ARG A 346 0.23 -14.10 -6.25
CA ARG A 346 1.65 -14.41 -6.06
C ARG A 346 2.48 -13.64 -7.08
N VAL A 347 3.52 -12.97 -6.60
CA VAL A 347 4.49 -12.26 -7.43
C VAL A 347 5.69 -13.16 -7.66
N GLY A 348 5.80 -13.72 -8.85
CA GLY A 348 6.88 -14.62 -9.26
C GLY A 348 8.21 -13.90 -9.52
N ILE A 349 9.22 -14.69 -9.93
CA ILE A 349 10.49 -14.18 -10.43
C ILE A 349 10.20 -13.41 -11.73
N GLY A 350 10.75 -12.22 -11.86
CA GLY A 350 10.46 -11.37 -13.04
C GLY A 350 9.23 -10.47 -12.90
N GLY A 351 8.34 -10.71 -11.92
CA GLY A 351 7.16 -9.88 -11.67
C GLY A 351 5.87 -10.46 -12.27
N HIS A 352 5.84 -11.70 -12.72
CA HIS A 352 4.60 -12.34 -13.18
C HIS A 352 3.62 -12.51 -12.03
N LEU A 353 2.35 -12.22 -12.27
CA LEU A 353 1.28 -12.38 -11.31
C LEU A 353 0.54 -13.71 -11.55
N LYS A 354 0.23 -14.41 -10.47
CA LYS A 354 -0.65 -15.57 -10.48
C LYS A 354 -1.65 -15.45 -9.33
N LEU A 355 -2.95 -15.40 -9.66
CA LEU A 355 -4.01 -15.42 -8.66
C LEU A 355 -3.90 -16.73 -7.85
N GLN A 356 -3.88 -16.59 -6.52
CA GLN A 356 -3.77 -17.72 -5.59
C GLN A 356 -5.06 -17.94 -4.82
N GLN A 357 -5.71 -16.84 -4.44
CA GLN A 357 -6.92 -16.87 -3.64
C GLN A 357 -7.75 -15.62 -3.89
N THR A 358 -9.06 -15.77 -3.87
CA THR A 358 -10.03 -14.68 -3.76
C THR A 358 -10.72 -14.80 -2.39
N VAL A 359 -10.68 -13.74 -1.61
CA VAL A 359 -11.31 -13.66 -0.28
C VAL A 359 -12.55 -12.78 -0.40
N THR A 360 -13.73 -13.38 -0.38
CA THR A 360 -15.03 -12.71 -0.55
C THR A 360 -15.52 -12.05 0.75
N GLY A 361 -16.58 -11.23 0.66
CA GLY A 361 -17.25 -10.61 1.80
C GLY A 361 -16.78 -9.19 2.12
N LEU A 362 -16.04 -8.55 1.22
CA LEU A 362 -15.77 -7.11 1.32
C LEU A 362 -17.04 -6.29 1.09
N PRO A 363 -17.24 -5.20 1.85
CA PRO A 363 -18.28 -4.23 1.53
C PRO A 363 -18.07 -3.56 0.17
N ASP A 364 -19.16 -3.18 -0.51
CA ASP A 364 -19.12 -2.50 -1.83
C ASP A 364 -18.26 -1.25 -1.81
N ALA A 365 -18.35 -0.49 -0.72
CA ALA A 365 -17.64 0.77 -0.54
C ALA A 365 -16.21 0.59 -0.01
N ALA A 366 -15.73 -0.65 0.19
CA ALA A 366 -14.41 -0.91 0.75
C ALA A 366 -13.32 -0.07 0.08
N ALA A 367 -12.48 0.58 0.89
CA ALA A 367 -11.49 1.54 0.41
C ALA A 367 -10.20 1.46 1.23
N GLY A 368 -9.08 1.71 0.54
CA GLY A 368 -7.76 1.63 1.13
C GLY A 368 -7.32 0.18 1.38
N LEU A 369 -6.06 -0.12 1.11
CA LEU A 369 -5.49 -1.43 1.37
C LEU A 369 -4.03 -1.30 1.82
N VAL A 370 -3.70 -1.84 2.98
CA VAL A 370 -2.33 -1.83 3.51
C VAL A 370 -1.97 -3.18 4.13
N SER A 371 -0.67 -3.49 4.19
CA SER A 371 -0.13 -4.66 4.89
C SER A 371 0.59 -4.26 6.17
N LYS A 372 0.60 -5.15 7.17
CA LYS A 372 1.39 -5.00 8.40
C LYS A 372 2.69 -5.80 8.33
#